data_fc467970df24f4221e197a210f36b6b3
#
_entry.id   fc467970df24f4221e197a210f36b6b3
#
_cell.length_a   1.000
_cell.length_b   1.000
_cell.length_c   1.000
_cell.angle_alpha   90.00
_cell.angle_beta   90.00
_cell.angle_gamma   90.00
#
_symmetry.space_group_name_H-M   'P 1'
#
loop_
_entity.id
_entity.type
_entity.pdbx_description
1 polymer ?
#
loop_
_entity_poly.entity_id
_entity_poly.type
_entity_poly.pdbx_seq_one_letter_code
_entity_poly.pdbx_strand_id
1 'polypeptide(L)'
;MESPAPYLAMPGIRLHPLPVRALLSKYADSGAYTDCFTINITRTVSHAQFVEAFYTGKLFKLERLLLRVFLSKPSTDFQARQLAAGELNEFAAWTVEARAENQLLLRAIDGRTRSWLMMSTTDVPSGTRLYFGSALVPGRKTGNTSTRRPEMGFVFKALLGFHNFYSRALLSAAARRLA
;
A
#
# COMPACT_ATOMS: atom_id res chain seq x y z
N MET A 1 -4.51 -15.29 24.52
CA MET A 1 -5.10 -14.04 23.95
C MET A 1 -4.00 -12.99 24.04
N GLU A 2 -3.12 -12.95 23.02
CA GLU A 2 -2.00 -12.00 23.00
C GLU A 2 -2.50 -10.65 22.47
N SER A 3 -2.29 -9.62 23.28
CA SER A 3 -2.58 -8.22 22.91
C SER A 3 -1.69 -7.81 21.74
N PRO A 4 -2.20 -7.20 20.67
CA PRO A 4 -1.36 -6.73 19.58
C PRO A 4 -0.42 -5.63 20.10
N ALA A 5 0.84 -5.68 19.64
CA ALA A 5 1.86 -4.70 19.97
C ALA A 5 1.35 -3.25 19.82
N PRO A 6 1.79 -2.30 20.68
CA PRO A 6 1.32 -0.92 20.64
C PRO A 6 1.72 -0.27 19.32
N TYR A 7 0.74 -0.04 18.43
CA TYR A 7 0.92 0.74 17.22
C TYR A 7 1.22 2.18 17.60
N LEU A 8 2.37 2.69 17.23
CA LEU A 8 2.69 4.12 17.31
C LEU A 8 1.58 4.92 16.61
N ALA A 9 0.78 5.62 17.41
CA ALA A 9 -0.38 6.35 16.91
C ALA A 9 0.07 7.57 16.10
N MET A 10 -0.03 7.49 14.78
CA MET A 10 0.03 8.68 13.93
C MET A 10 -1.36 9.35 13.96
N PRO A 11 -1.45 10.67 14.26
CA PRO A 11 -2.72 11.37 14.35
C PRO A 11 -3.56 11.16 13.09
N GLY A 12 -4.80 10.69 13.27
CA GLY A 12 -5.77 10.54 12.18
C GLY A 12 -5.74 9.22 11.41
N ILE A 13 -4.65 8.44 11.43
CA ILE A 13 -4.61 7.14 10.74
C ILE A 13 -5.14 6.02 11.61
N ARG A 14 -6.03 5.21 11.04
CA ARG A 14 -6.65 4.07 11.73
C ARG A 14 -6.46 2.79 10.91
N LEU A 15 -6.26 1.69 11.60
CA LEU A 15 -6.43 0.35 11.02
C LEU A 15 -7.92 0.18 10.69
N HIS A 16 -8.21 -0.38 9.53
CA HIS A 16 -9.58 -0.54 9.04
C HIS A 16 -9.74 -1.93 8.42
N PRO A 17 -10.87 -2.62 8.59
CA PRO A 17 -11.14 -3.81 7.82
C PRO A 17 -11.20 -3.48 6.32
N LEU A 18 -10.85 -4.44 5.48
CA LEU A 18 -10.97 -4.25 4.02
C LEU A 18 -12.44 -3.98 3.66
N PRO A 19 -12.72 -2.92 2.87
CA PRO A 19 -14.06 -2.72 2.32
C PRO A 19 -14.51 -3.92 1.46
N VAL A 20 -15.81 -4.23 1.48
CA VAL A 20 -16.40 -5.41 0.82
C VAL A 20 -16.04 -5.53 -0.67
N ARG A 21 -15.83 -4.40 -1.37
CA ARG A 21 -15.48 -4.36 -2.80
C ARG A 21 -14.03 -3.95 -3.06
N ALA A 22 -13.16 -4.11 -2.06
CA ALA A 22 -11.74 -3.80 -2.25
C ALA A 22 -11.11 -4.78 -3.25
N LEU A 23 -10.35 -4.27 -4.22
CA LEU A 23 -9.58 -5.11 -5.14
C LEU A 23 -8.58 -6.02 -4.40
N LEU A 24 -8.22 -5.63 -3.18
CA LEU A 24 -7.32 -6.38 -2.31
C LEU A 24 -8.01 -7.59 -1.63
N SER A 25 -9.36 -7.62 -1.55
CA SER A 25 -10.12 -8.64 -0.81
C SER A 25 -9.84 -10.05 -1.28
N LYS A 26 -9.61 -10.27 -2.59
CA LYS A 26 -9.27 -11.59 -3.13
C LYS A 26 -8.04 -12.23 -2.48
N TYR A 27 -7.12 -11.41 -1.95
CA TYR A 27 -5.93 -11.90 -1.25
C TYR A 27 -6.25 -12.27 0.19
N ALA A 28 -7.08 -11.50 0.88
CA ALA A 28 -7.59 -11.87 2.20
C ALA A 28 -8.38 -13.19 2.15
N ASP A 29 -9.27 -13.33 1.16
CA ASP A 29 -10.07 -14.53 0.94
C ASP A 29 -9.21 -15.76 0.63
N SER A 30 -8.06 -15.57 0.00
CA SER A 30 -7.07 -16.65 -0.25
C SER A 30 -6.17 -16.96 0.94
N GLY A 31 -6.36 -16.30 2.09
CA GLY A 31 -5.56 -16.51 3.31
C GLY A 31 -4.18 -15.83 3.29
N ALA A 32 -3.93 -14.91 2.37
CA ALA A 32 -2.73 -14.09 2.38
C ALA A 32 -2.80 -13.05 3.51
N TYR A 33 -1.63 -12.65 4.03
CA TYR A 33 -1.59 -11.51 4.93
C TYR A 33 -2.06 -10.26 4.21
N THR A 34 -2.96 -9.49 4.84
CA THR A 34 -3.43 -8.20 4.34
C THR A 34 -3.51 -7.19 5.47
N ASP A 35 -3.26 -5.92 5.14
CA ASP A 35 -3.54 -4.78 6.01
C ASP A 35 -4.32 -3.70 5.24
N CYS A 36 -4.94 -2.80 6.00
CA CYS A 36 -5.63 -1.64 5.46
C CYS A 36 -5.60 -0.50 6.48
N PHE A 37 -5.12 0.64 6.07
CA PHE A 37 -5.09 1.87 6.85
C PHE A 37 -5.95 2.93 6.18
N THR A 38 -6.60 3.78 7.01
CA THR A 38 -7.42 4.87 6.51
C THR A 38 -7.10 6.19 7.20
N ILE A 39 -7.32 7.27 6.47
CA ILE A 39 -7.31 8.64 6.99
C ILE A 39 -8.41 9.45 6.29
N ASN A 40 -9.08 10.32 7.04
CA ASN A 40 -10.04 11.27 6.47
C ASN A 40 -9.34 12.62 6.25
N ILE A 41 -9.63 13.24 5.12
CA ILE A 41 -9.28 14.64 4.82
C ILE A 41 -10.56 15.42 4.54
N THR A 42 -10.57 16.71 4.90
CA THR A 42 -11.75 17.59 4.74
C THR A 42 -11.97 18.07 3.30
N ARG A 43 -11.00 17.81 2.43
CA ARG A 43 -11.05 18.20 1.04
C ARG A 43 -11.60 17.07 0.17
N THR A 44 -12.43 17.39 -0.83
CA THR A 44 -12.82 16.46 -1.88
C THR A 44 -11.70 16.39 -2.91
N VAL A 45 -11.19 15.18 -3.16
CA VAL A 45 -10.13 14.91 -4.12
C VAL A 45 -10.50 13.76 -5.03
N SER A 46 -9.92 13.72 -6.23
CA SER A 46 -10.07 12.58 -7.13
C SER A 46 -9.12 11.44 -6.77
N HIS A 47 -9.43 10.22 -7.24
CA HIS A 47 -8.53 9.08 -7.09
C HIS A 47 -7.16 9.33 -7.75
N ALA A 48 -7.14 9.97 -8.93
CA ALA A 48 -5.90 10.34 -9.62
C ALA A 48 -5.03 11.28 -8.78
N GLN A 49 -5.64 12.31 -8.15
CA GLN A 49 -4.92 13.20 -7.24
C GLN A 49 -4.33 12.45 -6.04
N PHE A 50 -5.06 11.49 -5.49
CA PHE A 50 -4.55 10.67 -4.39
C PHE A 50 -3.38 9.80 -4.84
N VAL A 51 -3.49 9.08 -5.95
CA VAL A 51 -2.41 8.26 -6.51
C VAL A 51 -1.16 9.09 -6.80
N GLU A 52 -1.33 10.27 -7.44
CA GLU A 52 -0.22 11.18 -7.69
C GLU A 52 0.43 11.65 -6.39
N ALA A 53 -0.36 12.14 -5.41
CA ALA A 53 0.16 12.61 -4.13
C ALA A 53 0.94 11.52 -3.38
N PHE A 54 0.47 10.28 -3.45
CA PHE A 54 1.10 9.12 -2.81
C PHE A 54 2.48 8.82 -3.45
N TYR A 55 2.53 8.66 -4.77
CA TYR A 55 3.74 8.24 -5.48
C TYR A 55 4.75 9.35 -5.77
N THR A 56 4.37 10.63 -5.65
CA THR A 56 5.28 11.78 -5.76
C THR A 56 5.67 12.38 -4.42
N GLY A 57 5.21 11.81 -3.30
CA GLY A 57 5.59 12.22 -1.94
C GLY A 57 7.09 12.07 -1.66
N LYS A 58 7.66 12.92 -0.79
CA LYS A 58 9.09 12.89 -0.45
C LYS A 58 9.54 11.52 0.05
N LEU A 59 8.71 10.85 0.86
CA LEU A 59 9.01 9.54 1.41
C LEU A 59 9.05 8.47 0.30
N PHE A 60 8.11 8.49 -0.64
CA PHE A 60 8.13 7.56 -1.77
C PHE A 60 9.26 7.87 -2.76
N LYS A 61 9.66 9.14 -2.90
CA LYS A 61 10.85 9.50 -3.69
C LYS A 61 12.13 8.88 -3.15
N LEU A 62 12.26 8.75 -1.84
CA LEU A 62 13.37 8.02 -1.24
C LEU A 62 13.34 6.53 -1.62
N GLU A 63 12.17 5.89 -1.56
CA GLU A 63 12.00 4.51 -2.04
C GLU A 63 12.38 4.38 -3.52
N ARG A 64 11.91 5.30 -4.37
CA ARG A 64 12.27 5.32 -5.81
C ARG A 64 13.78 5.47 -6.02
N LEU A 65 14.46 6.26 -5.21
CA LEU A 65 15.92 6.39 -5.26
C LEU A 65 16.60 5.06 -4.92
N LEU A 66 16.14 4.37 -3.87
CA LEU A 66 16.66 3.04 -3.50
C LEU A 66 16.39 2.01 -4.61
N LEU A 67 15.19 1.98 -5.18
CA LEU A 67 14.85 1.10 -6.30
C LEU A 67 15.70 1.40 -7.55
N ARG A 68 15.99 2.67 -7.82
CA ARG A 68 16.89 3.07 -8.91
C ARG A 68 18.31 2.54 -8.70
N VAL A 69 18.83 2.67 -7.49
CA VAL A 69 20.22 2.28 -7.16
C VAL A 69 20.38 0.76 -7.11
N PHE A 70 19.45 0.05 -6.47
CA PHE A 70 19.59 -1.38 -6.20
C PHE A 70 18.96 -2.27 -7.28
N LEU A 71 17.91 -1.81 -7.97
CA LEU A 71 17.18 -2.61 -8.96
C LEU A 71 17.26 -2.04 -10.37
N SER A 72 18.00 -0.95 -10.59
CA SER A 72 18.08 -0.26 -11.91
C SER A 72 16.69 0.07 -12.49
N LYS A 73 15.71 0.38 -11.64
CA LYS A 73 14.34 0.74 -11.99
C LYS A 73 14.08 2.23 -11.73
N PRO A 74 14.55 3.13 -12.61
CA PRO A 74 14.27 4.56 -12.47
C PRO A 74 12.79 4.82 -12.69
N SER A 75 12.26 5.84 -12.03
CA SER A 75 10.90 6.35 -12.27
C SER A 75 10.84 7.85 -12.03
N THR A 76 9.91 8.52 -12.70
CA THR A 76 9.77 9.98 -12.69
C THR A 76 8.41 10.40 -12.11
N ASP A 77 8.30 11.65 -11.68
CA ASP A 77 7.00 12.20 -11.25
C ASP A 77 6.01 12.29 -12.43
N PHE A 78 6.52 12.41 -13.65
CA PHE A 78 5.68 12.36 -14.85
C PHE A 78 5.04 10.98 -15.03
N GLN A 79 5.82 9.90 -14.88
CA GLN A 79 5.29 8.54 -14.91
C GLN A 79 4.29 8.25 -13.77
N ALA A 80 4.50 8.85 -12.59
CA ALA A 80 3.52 8.76 -11.51
C ALA A 80 2.18 9.41 -11.87
N ARG A 81 2.20 10.55 -12.58
CA ARG A 81 0.99 11.19 -13.12
C ARG A 81 0.32 10.34 -14.19
N GLN A 82 1.09 9.75 -15.11
CA GLN A 82 0.55 8.83 -16.11
C GLN A 82 -0.07 7.58 -15.47
N LEU A 83 0.55 7.02 -14.43
CA LEU A 83 -0.04 5.95 -13.64
C LEU A 83 -1.37 6.38 -13.01
N ALA A 84 -1.42 7.57 -12.43
CA ALA A 84 -2.62 8.14 -11.82
C ALA A 84 -3.74 8.39 -12.84
N ALA A 85 -3.38 8.83 -14.05
CA ALA A 85 -4.31 9.05 -15.17
C ALA A 85 -4.79 7.73 -15.84
N GLY A 86 -4.17 6.60 -15.51
CA GLY A 86 -4.50 5.31 -16.14
C GLY A 86 -3.76 5.05 -17.46
N GLU A 87 -2.84 5.91 -17.84
CA GLU A 87 -2.09 5.84 -19.10
C GLU A 87 -0.88 4.90 -19.04
N LEU A 88 -0.44 4.52 -17.83
CA LEU A 88 0.73 3.70 -17.60
C LEU A 88 0.38 2.49 -16.74
N ASN A 89 0.83 1.30 -17.14
CA ASN A 89 0.62 0.05 -16.40
C ASN A 89 1.86 -0.47 -15.68
N GLU A 90 3.02 0.18 -15.86
CA GLU A 90 4.25 -0.15 -15.16
C GLU A 90 4.86 1.11 -14.55
N PHE A 91 5.25 1.06 -13.29
CA PHE A 91 5.82 2.19 -12.57
C PHE A 91 6.85 1.73 -11.55
N ALA A 92 8.11 2.16 -11.70
CA ALA A 92 9.22 1.70 -10.86
C ALA A 92 9.32 0.16 -10.85
N ALA A 93 9.18 -0.45 -9.68
CA ALA A 93 9.16 -1.91 -9.52
C ALA A 93 7.73 -2.48 -9.41
N TRP A 94 6.73 -1.76 -9.92
CA TRP A 94 5.31 -2.09 -9.79
C TRP A 94 4.66 -2.23 -11.16
N THR A 95 3.75 -3.21 -11.28
CA THR A 95 2.87 -3.40 -12.45
C THR A 95 1.42 -3.29 -11.98
N VAL A 96 0.59 -2.61 -12.75
CA VAL A 96 -0.85 -2.55 -12.48
C VAL A 96 -1.45 -3.94 -12.63
N GLU A 97 -2.06 -4.43 -11.56
CA GLU A 97 -2.75 -5.71 -11.56
C GLU A 97 -4.26 -5.53 -11.82
N ALA A 98 -4.85 -4.49 -11.26
CA ALA A 98 -6.25 -4.15 -11.47
C ALA A 98 -6.52 -2.66 -11.20
N ARG A 99 -7.57 -2.13 -11.84
CA ARG A 99 -8.11 -0.78 -11.63
C ARG A 99 -9.62 -0.84 -11.46
N ALA A 100 -10.15 0.08 -10.68
CA ALA A 100 -11.55 0.46 -10.67
C ALA A 100 -11.62 1.99 -10.61
N GLU A 101 -12.80 2.58 -10.72
CA GLU A 101 -12.99 4.02 -10.74
C GLU A 101 -12.26 4.75 -9.60
N ASN A 102 -12.31 4.17 -8.40
CA ASN A 102 -11.73 4.73 -7.19
C ASN A 102 -10.65 3.84 -6.54
N GLN A 103 -10.07 2.89 -7.28
CA GLN A 103 -9.11 1.93 -6.77
C GLN A 103 -7.97 1.65 -7.76
N LEU A 104 -6.78 1.43 -7.22
CA LEU A 104 -5.61 0.96 -7.93
C LEU A 104 -4.95 -0.17 -7.14
N LEU A 105 -4.75 -1.31 -7.77
CA LEU A 105 -4.01 -2.45 -7.23
C LEU A 105 -2.75 -2.69 -8.05
N LEU A 106 -1.61 -2.63 -7.39
CA LEU A 106 -0.30 -2.88 -7.99
C LEU A 106 0.32 -4.17 -7.46
N ARG A 107 1.06 -4.85 -8.31
CA ARG A 107 1.89 -6.00 -7.99
C ARG A 107 3.36 -5.60 -8.09
N ALA A 108 4.14 -5.90 -7.07
CA ALA A 108 5.59 -5.71 -7.09
C ALA A 108 6.28 -6.72 -8.03
N ILE A 109 7.47 -6.37 -8.49
CA ILE A 109 8.30 -7.20 -9.40
C ILE A 109 8.64 -8.57 -8.79
N ASP A 110 8.69 -8.68 -7.46
CA ASP A 110 8.89 -9.94 -6.73
C ASP A 110 7.68 -10.89 -6.85
N GLY A 111 6.55 -10.41 -7.37
CA GLY A 111 5.31 -11.14 -7.53
C GLY A 111 4.59 -11.46 -6.22
N ARG A 112 5.15 -11.12 -5.07
CA ARG A 112 4.63 -11.49 -3.73
C ARG A 112 3.93 -10.34 -3.03
N THR A 113 4.35 -9.12 -3.26
CA THR A 113 3.82 -7.93 -2.59
C THR A 113 2.75 -7.27 -3.44
N ARG A 114 1.68 -6.81 -2.79
CA ARG A 114 0.63 -5.97 -3.38
C ARG A 114 0.57 -4.64 -2.66
N SER A 115 0.30 -3.59 -3.42
CA SER A 115 0.01 -2.23 -2.94
C SER A 115 -1.34 -1.82 -3.49
N TRP A 116 -2.22 -1.36 -2.63
CA TRP A 116 -3.59 -1.00 -2.99
C TRP A 116 -3.94 0.38 -2.45
N LEU A 117 -4.46 1.21 -3.32
CA LEU A 117 -4.97 2.54 -3.03
C LEU A 117 -6.45 2.61 -3.37
N MET A 118 -7.26 3.15 -2.47
CA MET A 118 -8.68 3.42 -2.70
C MET A 118 -9.09 4.73 -2.04
N MET A 119 -10.10 5.37 -2.56
CA MET A 119 -10.77 6.50 -1.92
C MET A 119 -12.29 6.33 -1.91
N SER A 120 -12.93 6.95 -0.94
CA SER A 120 -14.38 7.14 -0.91
C SER A 120 -14.72 8.54 -0.42
N THR A 121 -15.86 9.07 -0.84
CA THR A 121 -16.41 10.30 -0.29
C THR A 121 -16.91 10.07 1.14
N THR A 122 -16.90 11.12 1.95
CA THR A 122 -17.52 11.15 3.28
C THR A 122 -18.56 12.25 3.32
N ASP A 123 -19.72 11.96 3.91
CA ASP A 123 -20.83 12.89 3.94
C ASP A 123 -20.73 13.86 5.15
N VAL A 124 -20.31 13.36 6.31
CA VAL A 124 -20.21 14.15 7.54
C VAL A 124 -18.94 13.82 8.32
N PRO A 125 -17.98 14.74 8.45
CA PRO A 125 -17.85 15.96 7.65
C PRO A 125 -17.60 15.63 6.16
N SER A 126 -18.07 16.51 5.27
CA SER A 126 -17.81 16.38 3.82
C SER A 126 -16.32 16.33 3.56
N GLY A 127 -15.88 15.39 2.74
CA GLY A 127 -14.45 15.20 2.45
C GLY A 127 -14.16 13.88 1.75
N THR A 128 -12.94 13.41 1.92
CA THR A 128 -12.48 12.16 1.30
C THR A 128 -11.85 11.26 2.37
N ARG A 129 -12.23 9.99 2.35
CA ARG A 129 -11.51 8.92 3.06
C ARG A 129 -10.53 8.27 2.12
N LEU A 130 -9.27 8.29 2.49
CA LEU A 130 -8.18 7.66 1.77
C LEU A 130 -7.86 6.33 2.43
N TYR A 131 -7.63 5.31 1.60
CA TYR A 131 -7.25 3.96 2.03
C TYR A 131 -5.93 3.58 1.39
N PHE A 132 -5.06 2.99 2.19
CA PHE A 132 -3.88 2.30 1.72
C PHE A 132 -3.83 0.92 2.36
N GLY A 133 -3.64 -0.11 1.54
CA GLY A 133 -3.52 -1.48 2.00
C GLY A 133 -2.44 -2.23 1.24
N SER A 134 -1.99 -3.32 1.83
CA SER A 134 -1.04 -4.22 1.21
C SER A 134 -1.44 -5.68 1.39
N ALA A 135 -0.89 -6.54 0.55
CA ALA A 135 -0.95 -7.98 0.75
C ALA A 135 0.41 -8.61 0.52
N LEU A 136 0.70 -9.63 1.32
CA LEU A 136 1.87 -10.49 1.14
C LEU A 136 1.40 -11.90 0.76
N VAL A 137 1.60 -12.25 -0.51
CA VAL A 137 1.19 -13.53 -1.07
C VAL A 137 2.28 -14.58 -0.79
N PRO A 138 1.95 -15.72 -0.16
CA PRO A 138 2.91 -16.79 0.04
C PRO A 138 3.49 -17.27 -1.31
N GLY A 139 4.79 -17.45 -1.39
CA GLY A 139 5.42 -18.06 -2.56
C GLY A 139 4.89 -19.47 -2.80
N ARG A 140 4.71 -19.86 -4.07
CA ARG A 140 4.44 -21.26 -4.42
C ARG A 140 5.57 -22.13 -3.84
N LYS A 141 5.22 -23.11 -3.00
CA LYS A 141 6.16 -24.14 -2.56
C LYS A 141 6.56 -24.97 -3.77
N THR A 142 7.68 -24.66 -4.38
CA THR A 142 8.37 -25.55 -5.32
C THR A 142 9.28 -26.46 -4.52
N GLY A 143 8.88 -27.74 -4.39
CA GLY A 143 9.80 -28.79 -3.93
C GLY A 143 9.80 -29.05 -2.43
N ASN A 144 9.80 -30.33 -2.17
CA ASN A 144 9.90 -31.07 -0.93
C ASN A 144 11.22 -30.73 -0.20
N THR A 145 11.18 -29.80 0.74
CA THR A 145 12.22 -29.67 1.76
C THR A 145 11.54 -29.41 3.08
N SER A 146 11.30 -30.51 3.81
CA SER A 146 11.07 -30.49 5.25
C SER A 146 12.35 -30.04 5.93
N THR A 147 12.59 -28.75 5.98
CA THR A 147 13.57 -28.16 6.87
C THR A 147 12.81 -27.30 7.88
N ARG A 148 12.99 -27.69 9.15
CA ARG A 148 12.62 -26.99 10.38
C ARG A 148 12.37 -25.51 10.12
N ARG A 149 11.19 -25.03 10.56
CA ARG A 149 10.94 -23.59 10.79
C ARG A 149 11.96 -23.11 11.82
N PRO A 150 13.03 -22.39 11.46
CA PRO A 150 13.74 -21.62 12.44
C PRO A 150 12.83 -20.43 12.78
N GLU A 151 12.83 -20.05 14.00
CA GLU A 151 12.26 -18.90 14.66
C GLU A 151 12.10 -17.64 13.76
N MET A 152 11.26 -17.72 12.73
CA MET A 152 10.89 -16.58 11.89
C MET A 152 9.97 -15.59 12.64
N GLY A 153 9.64 -15.89 13.91
CA GLY A 153 8.72 -15.09 14.69
C GLY A 153 9.19 -13.67 14.92
N PHE A 154 10.44 -13.47 15.33
CA PHE A 154 10.92 -12.13 15.70
C PHE A 154 11.26 -11.27 14.46
N VAL A 155 12.01 -11.81 13.52
CA VAL A 155 12.38 -11.10 12.29
C VAL A 155 11.13 -10.80 11.45
N PHE A 156 10.20 -11.74 11.34
CA PHE A 156 8.94 -11.52 10.65
C PHE A 156 8.09 -10.45 11.35
N LYS A 157 7.98 -10.47 12.68
CA LYS A 157 7.28 -9.45 13.47
C LYS A 157 7.94 -8.07 13.32
N ALA A 158 9.28 -8.01 13.33
CA ALA A 158 10.02 -6.77 13.16
C ALA A 158 9.83 -6.18 11.74
N LEU A 159 9.92 -7.01 10.69
CA LEU A 159 9.66 -6.60 9.31
C LEU A 159 8.20 -6.16 9.11
N LEU A 160 7.26 -6.87 9.71
CA LEU A 160 5.84 -6.52 9.68
C LEU A 160 5.58 -5.20 10.43
N GLY A 161 6.21 -5.00 11.58
CA GLY A 161 6.13 -3.75 12.34
C GLY A 161 6.69 -2.56 11.55
N PHE A 162 7.82 -2.73 10.89
CA PHE A 162 8.40 -1.73 10.00
C PHE A 162 7.49 -1.46 8.80
N HIS A 163 6.96 -2.50 8.17
CA HIS A 163 6.02 -2.39 7.05
C HIS A 163 4.78 -1.58 7.44
N ASN A 164 4.16 -1.90 8.57
CA ASN A 164 2.99 -1.18 9.07
C ASN A 164 3.29 0.29 9.38
N PHE A 165 4.45 0.59 9.99
CA PHE A 165 4.89 1.95 10.23
C PHE A 165 5.10 2.72 8.92
N TYR A 166 5.78 2.10 7.96
CA TYR A 166 6.06 2.69 6.66
C TYR A 166 4.79 2.96 5.85
N SER A 167 3.86 2.02 5.82
CA SER A 167 2.54 2.14 5.19
C SER A 167 1.76 3.35 5.72
N ARG A 168 1.76 3.51 7.04
CA ARG A 168 1.11 4.64 7.71
C ARG A 168 1.81 5.97 7.39
N ALA A 169 3.14 5.96 7.37
CA ALA A 169 3.93 7.15 7.02
C ALA A 169 3.66 7.61 5.58
N LEU A 170 3.58 6.69 4.62
CA LEU A 170 3.23 6.99 3.23
C LEU A 170 1.83 7.58 3.11
N LEU A 171 0.83 6.95 3.74
CA LEU A 171 -0.54 7.46 3.72
C LEU A 171 -0.67 8.83 4.38
N SER A 172 0.02 9.05 5.51
CA SER A 172 0.07 10.36 6.17
C SER A 172 0.71 11.43 5.29
N ALA A 173 1.81 11.09 4.61
CA ALA A 173 2.49 12.02 3.72
C ALA A 173 1.62 12.42 2.53
N ALA A 174 0.89 11.48 1.94
CA ALA A 174 -0.07 11.74 0.87
C ALA A 174 -1.23 12.62 1.36
N ALA A 175 -1.83 12.30 2.50
CA ALA A 175 -2.93 13.06 3.09
C ALA A 175 -2.56 14.51 3.37
N ARG A 176 -1.37 14.79 3.95
CA ARG A 176 -0.88 16.16 4.21
C ARG A 176 -0.68 16.99 2.93
N ARG A 177 -0.46 16.36 1.78
CA ARG A 177 -0.32 17.05 0.50
C ARG A 177 -1.66 17.38 -0.13
N LEU A 178 -2.71 16.69 0.30
CA LEU A 178 -4.06 16.83 -0.23
C LEU A 178 -4.98 17.66 0.68
N ALA A 179 -4.59 17.83 1.94
CA ALA A 179 -5.32 18.64 2.94
C ALA A 179 -5.09 20.20 2.70
#